data_bd39bdd7f88fcf840c8d5d294a13ed68
#
_entry.id   bd39bdd7f88fcf840c8d5d294a13ed68
#
_cell.length_a   1.000
_cell.length_b   1.000
_cell.length_c   1.000
_cell.angle_alpha   90.00
_cell.angle_beta   90.00
_cell.angle_gamma   90.00
#
_symmetry.space_group_name_H-M   'P 1'
#
loop_
_entity.id
_entity.type
_entity.pdbx_description
1 polymer ?
#
loop_
_entity_poly.entity_id
_entity_poly.type
_entity_poly.pdbx_seq_one_letter_code
_entity_poly.pdbx_strand_id
1 'polypeptide(L)'
;MQNNEITALFEQWNSALQTGDPKQVAALYATDAILLPTVSNKVRHNHDEIEDYFVHFLAKGPQGVINESNIRIFGDLSINSGVYTFTFNGGASVQARFTYVYRWDGERWFIIEHHSSAMPE
;
A
#
# COMPACT_ATOMS: atom_id res chain seq x y z
N MET A 1 -3.74 -15.79 13.67
CA MET A 1 -3.40 -15.21 12.38
C MET A 1 -1.94 -15.43 12.11
N GLN A 2 -1.59 -15.58 10.86
CA GLN A 2 -0.23 -15.98 10.50
C GLN A 2 0.39 -14.97 9.54
N ASN A 3 1.71 -14.96 9.49
CA ASN A 3 2.45 -14.02 8.65
C ASN A 3 2.09 -14.14 7.17
N ASN A 4 1.74 -15.34 6.68
CA ASN A 4 1.38 -15.52 5.27
C ASN A 4 0.05 -14.83 4.92
N GLU A 5 -0.85 -14.62 5.88
CA GLU A 5 -2.06 -13.83 5.64
C GLU A 5 -1.69 -12.38 5.37
N ILE A 6 -0.73 -11.84 6.12
CA ILE A 6 -0.30 -10.45 5.96
C ILE A 6 0.47 -10.30 4.64
N THR A 7 1.30 -11.27 4.28
CA THR A 7 1.99 -11.27 2.98
C THR A 7 0.98 -11.22 1.83
N ALA A 8 -0.11 -11.99 1.93
CA ALA A 8 -1.13 -12.02 0.90
C ALA A 8 -1.84 -10.67 0.73
N LEU A 9 -1.89 -9.83 1.76
CA LEU A 9 -2.51 -8.51 1.67
C LEU A 9 -1.76 -7.60 0.69
N PHE A 10 -0.43 -7.67 0.65
CA PHE A 10 0.32 -6.92 -0.35
C PHE A 10 -0.01 -7.42 -1.76
N GLU A 11 -0.14 -8.73 -1.94
CA GLU A 11 -0.47 -9.29 -3.26
C GLU A 11 -1.87 -8.82 -3.70
N GLN A 12 -2.83 -8.73 -2.78
CA GLN A 12 -4.16 -8.18 -3.08
C GLN A 12 -4.06 -6.71 -3.49
N TRP A 13 -3.25 -5.93 -2.78
CA TRP A 13 -3.04 -4.52 -3.08
C TRP A 13 -2.38 -4.36 -4.47
N ASN A 14 -1.35 -5.14 -4.74
CA ASN A 14 -0.65 -5.11 -6.02
C ASN A 14 -1.58 -5.53 -7.18
N SER A 15 -2.41 -6.55 -6.95
CA SER A 15 -3.42 -6.96 -7.95
C SER A 15 -4.43 -5.85 -8.21
N ALA A 16 -4.84 -5.12 -7.16
CA ALA A 16 -5.75 -4.00 -7.34
C ALA A 16 -5.11 -2.89 -8.18
N LEU A 17 -3.80 -2.66 -8.04
CA LEU A 17 -3.08 -1.71 -8.91
C LEU A 17 -3.22 -2.10 -10.38
N GLN A 18 -3.17 -3.40 -10.68
CA GLN A 18 -3.21 -3.88 -12.07
C GLN A 18 -4.59 -3.68 -12.71
N THR A 19 -5.64 -3.48 -11.93
CA THR A 19 -6.97 -3.20 -12.49
C THR A 19 -7.05 -1.82 -13.14
N GLY A 20 -6.17 -0.91 -12.75
CA GLY A 20 -6.22 0.48 -13.20
C GLY A 20 -7.37 1.28 -12.59
N ASP A 21 -8.10 0.70 -11.63
CA ASP A 21 -9.26 1.34 -11.01
C ASP A 21 -8.90 1.83 -9.60
N PRO A 22 -8.81 3.16 -9.40
CA PRO A 22 -8.46 3.72 -8.08
C PRO A 22 -9.41 3.31 -6.96
N LYS A 23 -10.67 3.05 -7.29
CA LYS A 23 -11.67 2.65 -6.28
C LYS A 23 -11.37 1.27 -5.72
N GLN A 24 -10.87 0.35 -6.55
CA GLN A 24 -10.51 -0.99 -6.08
C GLN A 24 -9.31 -0.94 -5.14
N VAL A 25 -8.37 -0.04 -5.39
CA VAL A 25 -7.23 0.14 -4.48
C VAL A 25 -7.70 0.79 -3.18
N ALA A 26 -8.49 1.86 -3.27
CA ALA A 26 -8.99 2.57 -2.09
C ALA A 26 -9.84 1.65 -1.19
N ALA A 27 -10.54 0.68 -1.77
CA ALA A 27 -11.38 -0.25 -1.00
C ALA A 27 -10.58 -1.11 -0.02
N LEU A 28 -9.27 -1.24 -0.22
CA LEU A 28 -8.39 -1.99 0.69
C LEU A 28 -7.99 -1.18 1.92
N TYR A 29 -8.24 0.13 1.89
CA TYR A 29 -7.95 1.04 2.99
C TYR A 29 -9.21 1.23 3.83
N ALA A 30 -9.04 1.40 5.14
CA ALA A 30 -10.14 1.80 6.01
C ALA A 30 -10.66 3.18 5.60
N THR A 31 -11.89 3.51 5.96
CA THR A 31 -12.51 4.78 5.55
C THR A 31 -11.79 6.00 6.09
N ASP A 32 -11.11 5.86 7.22
CA ASP A 32 -10.34 6.92 7.87
C ASP A 32 -8.83 6.66 7.81
N ALA A 33 -8.38 5.82 6.87
CA ALA A 33 -6.97 5.50 6.74
C ALA A 33 -6.14 6.73 6.37
N ILE A 34 -4.88 6.69 6.78
CA ILE A 34 -3.90 7.72 6.45
C ILE A 34 -2.91 7.15 5.44
N LEU A 35 -2.72 7.87 4.34
CA LEU A 35 -1.73 7.54 3.33
C LEU A 35 -0.72 8.68 3.23
N LEU A 36 0.57 8.34 3.42
CA LEU A 36 1.68 9.25 3.26
C LEU A 36 2.49 8.79 2.04
N PRO A 37 2.14 9.28 0.84
CA PRO A 37 2.74 8.75 -0.38
C PRO A 37 4.13 9.28 -0.67
N THR A 38 4.91 8.51 -1.44
CA THR A 38 6.32 8.81 -1.71
C THR A 38 6.51 10.12 -2.48
N VAL A 39 5.70 10.35 -3.51
CA VAL A 39 5.95 11.41 -4.48
C VAL A 39 4.90 12.52 -4.40
N SER A 40 4.22 12.64 -3.30
CA SER A 40 3.24 13.69 -3.08
C SER A 40 3.45 14.28 -1.69
N ASN A 41 3.41 15.60 -1.61
CA ASN A 41 3.54 16.29 -0.33
C ASN A 41 2.25 16.24 0.50
N LYS A 42 1.15 15.82 -0.11
CA LYS A 42 -0.14 15.81 0.55
C LYS A 42 -0.37 14.50 1.29
N VAL A 43 -0.64 14.58 2.58
CA VAL A 43 -1.15 13.44 3.35
C VAL A 43 -2.61 13.23 2.96
N ARG A 44 -3.01 11.99 2.77
CA ARG A 44 -4.37 11.61 2.39
C ARG A 44 -5.08 11.02 3.61
N HIS A 45 -6.30 11.46 3.89
CA HIS A 45 -6.98 11.20 5.16
C HIS A 45 -8.29 10.40 5.06
N ASN A 46 -8.75 10.13 3.84
CA ASN A 46 -10.01 9.41 3.62
C ASN A 46 -10.00 8.78 2.24
N HIS A 47 -11.06 8.01 1.92
CA HIS A 47 -11.14 7.31 0.64
C HIS A 47 -11.09 8.23 -0.56
N ASP A 48 -11.77 9.38 -0.50
CA ASP A 48 -11.78 10.31 -1.63
C ASP A 48 -10.37 10.83 -1.92
N GLU A 49 -9.62 11.18 -0.90
CA GLU A 49 -8.26 11.66 -1.04
C GLU A 49 -7.30 10.56 -1.49
N ILE A 50 -7.47 9.35 -0.95
CA ILE A 50 -6.67 8.19 -1.34
C ILE A 50 -6.94 7.83 -2.80
N GLU A 51 -8.21 7.80 -3.19
CA GLU A 51 -8.60 7.52 -4.57
C GLU A 51 -8.00 8.54 -5.53
N ASP A 52 -8.02 9.83 -5.17
CA ASP A 52 -7.41 10.90 -5.96
C ASP A 52 -5.92 10.65 -6.20
N TYR A 53 -5.20 10.21 -5.17
CA TYR A 53 -3.79 9.88 -5.33
C TYR A 53 -3.62 8.75 -6.35
N PHE A 54 -4.43 7.70 -6.27
CA PHE A 54 -4.30 6.55 -7.16
C PHE A 54 -4.76 6.83 -8.58
N VAL A 55 -5.62 7.83 -8.82
CA VAL A 55 -5.91 8.28 -10.19
C VAL A 55 -4.60 8.62 -10.92
N HIS A 56 -3.69 9.32 -10.25
CA HIS A 56 -2.42 9.72 -10.84
C HIS A 56 -1.40 8.59 -10.85
N PHE A 57 -1.32 7.83 -9.76
CA PHE A 57 -0.34 6.76 -9.63
C PHE A 57 -0.60 5.62 -10.61
N LEU A 58 -1.85 5.20 -10.75
CA LEU A 58 -2.20 4.10 -11.64
C LEU A 58 -2.00 4.44 -13.12
N ALA A 59 -2.03 5.72 -13.47
CA ALA A 59 -1.76 6.14 -14.84
C ALA A 59 -0.35 5.76 -15.30
N LYS A 60 0.56 5.53 -14.36
CA LYS A 60 1.94 5.12 -14.66
C LYS A 60 2.11 3.61 -14.86
N GLY A 61 1.05 2.83 -14.65
CA GLY A 61 1.09 1.37 -14.78
C GLY A 61 2.01 0.68 -13.79
N PRO A 62 1.88 0.97 -12.47
CA PRO A 62 2.81 0.42 -11.48
C PRO A 62 2.63 -1.06 -11.25
N GLN A 63 3.74 -1.78 -11.09
CA GLN A 63 3.79 -3.14 -10.57
C GLN A 63 4.77 -3.17 -9.42
N GLY A 64 4.37 -3.69 -8.27
CA GLY A 64 5.19 -3.72 -7.09
C GLY A 64 5.75 -5.11 -6.81
N VAL A 65 6.96 -5.14 -6.25
CA VAL A 65 7.60 -6.36 -5.74
C VAL A 65 8.20 -6.02 -4.39
N ILE A 66 7.95 -6.85 -3.38
CA ILE A 66 8.56 -6.69 -2.08
C ILE A 66 9.97 -7.25 -2.12
N ASN A 67 10.93 -6.43 -1.71
CA ASN A 67 12.33 -6.82 -1.58
C ASN A 67 12.65 -7.28 -0.16
N GLU A 68 12.05 -6.62 0.84
CA GLU A 68 12.21 -6.95 2.24
C GLU A 68 10.88 -6.72 2.95
N SER A 69 10.51 -7.61 3.86
CA SER A 69 9.25 -7.57 4.58
C SER A 69 9.51 -7.95 6.03
N ASN A 70 9.04 -7.12 6.96
CA ASN A 70 9.14 -7.37 8.39
C ASN A 70 7.72 -7.32 8.97
N ILE A 71 7.16 -8.48 9.25
CA ILE A 71 5.77 -8.64 9.66
C ILE A 71 5.70 -8.91 11.15
N ARG A 72 4.85 -8.13 11.85
CA ARG A 72 4.57 -8.30 13.27
C ARG A 72 3.07 -8.23 13.47
N ILE A 73 2.53 -9.17 14.24
CA ILE A 73 1.09 -9.25 14.49
C ILE A 73 0.83 -9.06 15.98
N PHE A 74 -0.06 -8.12 16.30
CA PHE A 74 -0.41 -7.76 17.67
C PHE A 74 -1.94 -7.80 17.82
N GLY A 75 -2.51 -9.00 18.03
CA GLY A 75 -3.96 -9.15 18.13
C GLY A 75 -4.66 -8.74 16.84
N ASP A 76 -5.46 -7.69 16.90
CA ASP A 76 -6.20 -7.17 15.73
C ASP A 76 -5.42 -6.14 14.91
N LEU A 77 -4.15 -5.92 15.25
CA LEU A 77 -3.26 -5.04 14.47
C LEU A 77 -2.09 -5.84 13.91
N SER A 78 -1.66 -5.48 12.71
CA SER A 78 -0.42 -6.02 12.15
C SER A 78 0.34 -4.92 11.44
N ILE A 79 1.66 -5.08 11.41
CA ILE A 79 2.56 -4.13 10.75
C ILE A 79 3.41 -4.91 9.78
N ASN A 80 3.52 -4.41 8.55
CA ASN A 80 4.49 -4.91 7.58
C ASN A 80 5.31 -3.72 7.11
N SER A 81 6.62 -3.75 7.39
CA SER A 81 7.52 -2.68 6.99
C SER A 81 8.73 -3.24 6.27
N GLY A 82 9.26 -2.49 5.32
CA GLY A 82 10.41 -2.95 4.57
C GLY A 82 10.69 -2.10 3.35
N VAL A 83 11.04 -2.80 2.27
CA VAL A 83 11.45 -2.19 1.01
C VAL A 83 10.68 -2.85 -0.12
N TYR A 84 10.18 -2.05 -1.04
CA TYR A 84 9.58 -2.56 -2.28
C TYR A 84 10.12 -1.79 -3.49
N THR A 85 9.90 -2.36 -4.67
CA THR A 85 10.29 -1.73 -5.93
C THR A 85 9.07 -1.69 -6.82
N PHE A 86 8.79 -0.52 -7.40
CA PHE A 86 7.76 -0.38 -8.43
C PHE A 86 8.42 -0.25 -9.78
N THR A 87 7.87 -0.97 -10.75
CA THR A 87 8.21 -0.82 -12.15
C THR A 87 7.02 -0.22 -12.88
N PHE A 88 7.26 0.77 -13.71
CA PHE A 88 6.22 1.52 -14.41
C PHE A 88 6.23 1.22 -15.91
N ASN A 89 5.20 1.65 -16.61
CA ASN A 89 5.16 1.60 -18.07
C ASN A 89 6.41 2.30 -18.61
N GLY A 90 7.04 1.70 -19.62
CA GLY A 90 8.27 2.25 -20.18
C GLY A 90 9.53 1.71 -19.54
N GLY A 91 9.42 0.91 -18.48
CA GLY A 91 10.54 0.21 -17.86
C GLY A 91 11.25 0.95 -16.73
N ALA A 92 10.86 2.18 -16.43
CA ALA A 92 11.42 2.90 -15.27
C ALA A 92 11.02 2.20 -13.98
N SER A 93 11.91 2.20 -12.99
CA SER A 93 11.61 1.62 -11.68
C SER A 93 12.09 2.54 -10.56
N VAL A 94 11.47 2.39 -9.38
CA VAL A 94 11.85 3.12 -8.18
C VAL A 94 11.76 2.18 -6.99
N GLN A 95 12.79 2.22 -6.15
CA GLN A 95 12.79 1.49 -4.89
C GLN A 95 12.43 2.44 -3.76
N ALA A 96 11.61 1.98 -2.82
CA ALA A 96 11.13 2.81 -1.73
C ALA A 96 11.01 1.99 -0.45
N ARG A 97 10.97 2.68 0.67
CA ARG A 97 10.63 2.08 1.96
C ARG A 97 9.14 2.19 2.19
N PHE A 98 8.58 1.23 2.92
CA PHE A 98 7.16 1.24 3.21
C PHE A 98 6.86 0.80 4.64
N THR A 99 5.71 1.23 5.13
CA THR A 99 5.07 0.70 6.32
C THR A 99 3.59 0.61 6.05
N TYR A 100 3.03 -0.59 6.18
CA TYR A 100 1.59 -0.82 6.20
C TYR A 100 1.20 -1.17 7.62
N VAL A 101 0.17 -0.51 8.15
CA VAL A 101 -0.48 -0.94 9.37
C VAL A 101 -1.88 -1.41 9.01
N TYR A 102 -2.21 -2.64 9.39
CA TYR A 102 -3.50 -3.25 9.11
C TYR A 102 -4.27 -3.44 10.40
N ARG A 103 -5.58 -3.38 10.31
CA ARG A 103 -6.48 -3.66 11.42
C ARG A 103 -7.50 -4.70 10.97
N TRP A 104 -7.72 -5.69 11.85
CA TRP A 104 -8.73 -6.72 11.66
C TRP A 104 -10.07 -6.20 12.19
N ASP A 105 -11.11 -6.22 11.36
CA ASP A 105 -12.43 -5.70 11.73
C ASP A 105 -13.41 -6.79 12.17
N GLY A 106 -12.96 -8.04 12.26
CA GLY A 106 -13.78 -9.21 12.55
C GLY A 106 -14.00 -10.09 11.34
N GLU A 107 -13.77 -9.58 10.13
CA GLU A 107 -13.95 -10.32 8.89
C GLU A 107 -12.71 -10.27 8.01
N ARG A 108 -12.03 -9.12 7.96
CA ARG A 108 -10.83 -8.99 7.14
C ARG A 108 -9.92 -7.88 7.64
N TRP A 109 -8.71 -7.84 7.09
CA TRP A 109 -7.73 -6.82 7.38
C TRP A 109 -7.92 -5.62 6.46
N PHE A 110 -7.91 -4.41 7.02
CA PHE A 110 -7.88 -3.15 6.27
C PHE A 110 -6.61 -2.41 6.56
N ILE A 111 -6.09 -1.68 5.56
CA ILE A 111 -4.98 -0.76 5.78
C ILE A 111 -5.52 0.45 6.53
N ILE A 112 -4.95 0.75 7.69
CA ILE A 112 -5.29 1.95 8.45
C ILE A 112 -4.22 3.02 8.30
N GLU A 113 -2.99 2.61 7.94
CA GLU A 113 -1.91 3.55 7.68
C GLU A 113 -0.95 2.96 6.68
N HIS A 114 -0.53 3.76 5.72
CA HIS A 114 0.44 3.36 4.71
C HIS A 114 1.40 4.53 4.49
N HIS A 115 2.65 4.34 4.84
CA HIS A 115 3.71 5.31 4.61
C HIS A 115 4.67 4.73 3.58
N SER A 116 4.98 5.53 2.57
CA SER A 116 5.93 5.17 1.53
C SER A 116 6.89 6.34 1.34
N SER A 117 8.18 6.04 1.30
CA SER A 117 9.20 7.10 1.16
C SER A 117 10.34 6.62 0.26
N ALA A 118 10.93 7.57 -0.46
CA ALA A 118 12.09 7.27 -1.30
C ALA A 118 13.25 6.75 -0.46
N MET A 119 14.14 5.99 -1.09
CA MET A 119 15.37 5.57 -0.42
C MET A 119 16.21 6.82 -0.09
N PRO A 120 16.93 6.81 1.06
CA PRO A 120 17.70 7.98 1.48
C PRO A 120 18.86 8.32 0.55
N GLU A 121 19.28 7.39 -0.27
CA GLU A 121 20.43 7.55 -1.17
C GLU A 121 20.06 7.30 -2.61
#